data_0790606213b8bc50ec283b078f35da56
#
_entry.id   0790606213b8bc50ec283b078f35da56
#
_cell.length_a   1.000
_cell.length_b   1.000
_cell.length_c   1.000
_cell.angle_alpha   90.00
_cell.angle_beta   90.00
_cell.angle_gamma   90.00
#
_symmetry.space_group_name_H-M   'P 1'
#
loop_
_entity.id
_entity.type
_entity.pdbx_description
1 polymer ?
#
loop_
_entity_poly.entity_id
_entity_poly.type
_entity_poly.pdbx_seq_one_letter_code
_entity_poly.pdbx_strand_id
1 'polypeptide(L)'
;MRKTPVMLDRADRRLLAALQDDATRSQTELAEEAGLSRSSVARRIRDFEGLGLIERQAAILDPARAGFSIEVQLAVAMIEHTDENRRSFEAHVNRLEPVTECFSVSGERDYVLHVVVPDMDAYTEFLNTRILAHPAVRSASSTFVLKRVKYTTSLPLGTLD
;
A
#
# COMPACT_ATOMS: atom_id res chain seq x y z
N MET A 1 -8.56 -4.34 -14.24
CA MET A 1 -10.02 -4.03 -14.29
C MET A 1 -10.29 -2.83 -13.40
N ARG A 2 -10.93 -1.76 -13.88
CA ARG A 2 -11.32 -0.63 -13.01
C ARG A 2 -12.44 -1.10 -12.07
N LYS A 3 -12.22 -1.05 -10.76
CA LYS A 3 -13.28 -1.31 -9.76
C LYS A 3 -14.33 -0.18 -9.88
N THR A 4 -15.61 -0.51 -9.84
CA THR A 4 -16.68 0.51 -9.84
C THR A 4 -16.68 1.21 -8.48
N PRO A 5 -16.71 2.56 -8.43
CA PRO A 5 -16.78 3.27 -7.16
C PRO A 5 -18.06 2.92 -6.39
N VAL A 6 -17.93 2.77 -5.07
CA VAL A 6 -19.06 2.57 -4.16
C VAL A 6 -19.65 3.94 -3.83
N MET A 7 -20.97 4.08 -3.95
CA MET A 7 -21.67 5.30 -3.53
C MET A 7 -21.74 5.35 -2.01
N LEU A 8 -21.17 6.40 -1.43
CA LEU A 8 -21.07 6.60 0.01
C LEU A 8 -21.97 7.75 0.46
N ASP A 9 -22.87 7.50 1.41
CA ASP A 9 -23.60 8.54 2.07
C ASP A 9 -22.74 9.28 3.13
N ARG A 10 -23.28 10.31 3.76
CA ARG A 10 -22.56 11.10 4.77
C ARG A 10 -22.17 10.28 6.00
N ALA A 11 -23.03 9.34 6.41
CA ALA A 11 -22.75 8.48 7.56
C ALA A 11 -21.68 7.42 7.22
N ASP A 12 -21.69 6.91 5.97
CA ASP A 12 -20.63 6.03 5.47
C ASP A 12 -19.26 6.70 5.52
N ARG A 13 -19.17 7.95 5.02
CA ARG A 13 -17.91 8.70 5.02
C ARG A 13 -17.38 8.95 6.43
N ARG A 14 -18.28 9.29 7.39
CA ARG A 14 -17.89 9.45 8.80
C ARG A 14 -17.42 8.15 9.42
N LEU A 15 -18.16 7.05 9.21
CA LEU A 15 -17.79 5.73 9.71
C LEU A 15 -16.44 5.28 9.15
N LEU A 16 -16.22 5.41 7.85
CA LEU A 16 -14.94 5.06 7.21
C LEU A 16 -13.80 5.97 7.65
N ALA A 17 -14.05 7.26 7.87
CA ALA A 17 -13.04 8.18 8.40
C ALA A 17 -12.60 7.78 9.82
N ALA A 18 -13.56 7.45 10.71
CA ALA A 18 -13.29 6.97 12.05
C ALA A 18 -12.49 5.66 12.05
N LEU A 19 -12.85 4.72 11.16
CA LEU A 19 -12.13 3.45 11.00
C LEU A 19 -10.71 3.62 10.45
N GLN A 20 -10.49 4.59 9.56
CA GLN A 20 -9.15 4.90 9.04
C GLN A 20 -8.26 5.57 10.09
N ASP A 21 -8.86 6.32 11.02
CA ASP A 21 -8.15 6.95 12.12
C ASP A 21 -7.74 5.91 13.17
N ASP A 22 -8.69 5.09 13.62
CA ASP A 22 -8.43 4.01 14.57
C ASP A 22 -9.44 2.85 14.36
N ALA A 23 -8.96 1.77 13.76
CA ALA A 23 -9.75 0.57 13.50
C ALA A 23 -10.03 -0.26 14.77
N THR A 24 -9.44 0.08 15.92
CA THR A 24 -9.66 -0.63 17.21
C THR A 24 -10.82 -0.06 18.01
N ARG A 25 -11.42 1.05 17.58
CA ARG A 25 -12.58 1.67 18.22
C ARG A 25 -13.74 0.69 18.36
N SER A 26 -14.42 0.77 19.48
CA SER A 26 -15.62 -0.02 19.72
C SER A 26 -16.76 0.35 18.78
N GLN A 27 -17.69 -0.57 18.54
CA GLN A 27 -18.90 -0.28 17.75
C GLN A 27 -19.76 0.86 18.35
N THR A 28 -19.66 1.10 19.64
CA THR A 28 -20.37 2.20 20.32
C THR A 28 -19.77 3.54 19.94
N GLU A 29 -18.44 3.68 20.03
CA GLU A 29 -17.74 4.91 19.62
C GLU A 29 -17.92 5.22 18.14
N LEU A 30 -17.83 4.20 17.29
CA LEU A 30 -18.09 4.35 15.85
C LEU A 30 -19.52 4.77 15.55
N ALA A 31 -20.51 4.25 16.32
CA ALA A 31 -21.91 4.60 16.16
C ALA A 31 -22.19 6.05 16.53
N GLU A 32 -21.62 6.54 17.63
CA GLU A 32 -21.71 7.92 18.08
C GLU A 32 -21.13 8.88 17.05
N GLU A 33 -19.91 8.60 16.55
CA GLU A 33 -19.20 9.46 15.59
C GLU A 33 -19.89 9.50 14.23
N ALA A 34 -20.40 8.37 13.74
CA ALA A 34 -21.09 8.29 12.46
C ALA A 34 -22.56 8.73 12.53
N GLY A 35 -23.13 8.90 13.72
CA GLY A 35 -24.55 9.18 13.93
C GLY A 35 -25.44 7.99 13.55
N LEU A 36 -25.03 6.77 13.88
CA LEU A 36 -25.67 5.51 13.53
C LEU A 36 -26.04 4.69 14.78
N SER A 37 -26.87 3.66 14.62
CA SER A 37 -27.00 2.59 15.63
C SER A 37 -25.84 1.60 15.54
N ARG A 38 -25.49 0.92 16.64
CA ARG A 38 -24.46 -0.15 16.64
C ARG A 38 -24.72 -1.25 15.63
N SER A 39 -25.97 -1.67 15.49
CA SER A 39 -26.36 -2.68 14.49
C SER A 39 -26.15 -2.19 13.04
N SER A 40 -26.40 -0.90 12.78
CA SER A 40 -26.12 -0.28 11.48
C SER A 40 -24.62 -0.21 11.19
N VAL A 41 -23.79 0.13 12.19
CA VAL A 41 -22.33 0.12 12.06
C VAL A 41 -21.84 -1.27 11.67
N ALA A 42 -22.22 -2.29 12.45
CA ALA A 42 -21.78 -3.67 12.19
C ALA A 42 -22.21 -4.18 10.81
N ARG A 43 -23.42 -3.82 10.36
CA ARG A 43 -23.89 -4.17 9.02
C ARG A 43 -23.08 -3.46 7.94
N ARG A 44 -22.92 -2.13 8.05
CA ARG A 44 -22.17 -1.34 7.04
C ARG A 44 -20.71 -1.77 6.90
N ILE A 45 -20.03 -2.09 8.00
CA ILE A 45 -18.65 -2.60 7.95
C ILE A 45 -18.60 -3.90 7.15
N ARG A 46 -19.47 -4.88 7.44
CA ARG A 46 -19.55 -6.12 6.65
C ARG A 46 -19.85 -5.88 5.17
N ASP A 47 -20.74 -4.94 4.88
CA ASP A 47 -21.08 -4.57 3.50
C ASP A 47 -19.84 -3.98 2.79
N PHE A 48 -19.06 -3.11 3.44
CA PHE A 48 -17.82 -2.54 2.90
C PHE A 48 -16.72 -3.57 2.69
N GLU A 49 -16.58 -4.53 3.60
CA GLU A 49 -15.68 -5.67 3.45
C GLU A 49 -16.13 -6.55 2.26
N GLY A 50 -17.41 -6.87 2.18
CA GLY A 50 -17.97 -7.68 1.09
C GLY A 50 -17.85 -7.02 -0.28
N LEU A 51 -17.90 -5.69 -0.36
CA LEU A 51 -17.68 -4.90 -1.58
C LEU A 51 -16.18 -4.71 -1.90
N GLY A 52 -15.28 -5.10 -0.99
CA GLY A 52 -13.85 -4.87 -1.11
C GLY A 52 -13.46 -3.38 -1.04
N LEU A 53 -14.29 -2.53 -0.40
CA LEU A 53 -13.97 -1.15 -0.07
C LEU A 53 -13.02 -1.11 1.13
N ILE A 54 -13.28 -1.91 2.16
CA ILE A 54 -12.31 -2.24 3.20
C ILE A 54 -11.58 -3.51 2.74
N GLU A 55 -10.33 -3.37 2.35
CA GLU A 55 -9.53 -4.50 1.86
C GLU A 55 -9.01 -5.36 3.01
N ARG A 56 -8.58 -4.72 4.10
CA ARG A 56 -8.09 -5.37 5.32
C ARG A 56 -7.93 -4.35 6.45
N GLN A 57 -7.80 -4.86 7.67
CA GLN A 57 -7.31 -4.11 8.83
C GLN A 57 -5.91 -4.61 9.18
N ALA A 58 -4.98 -3.71 9.49
CA ALA A 58 -3.60 -4.04 9.79
C ALA A 58 -3.03 -3.11 10.86
N ALA A 59 -2.16 -3.63 11.70
CA ALA A 59 -1.32 -2.81 12.56
C ALA A 59 -0.22 -2.16 11.73
N ILE A 60 0.01 -0.86 11.92
CA ILE A 60 1.08 -0.13 11.28
C ILE A 60 2.27 -0.10 12.24
N LEU A 61 3.38 -0.66 11.79
CA LEU A 61 4.61 -0.71 12.57
C LEU A 61 5.54 0.45 12.19
N ASP A 62 6.33 0.90 13.17
CA ASP A 62 7.48 1.76 12.93
C ASP A 62 8.64 0.89 12.42
N PRO A 63 9.09 1.07 11.16
CA PRO A 63 10.12 0.22 10.59
C PRO A 63 11.44 0.29 11.37
N ALA A 64 11.85 1.47 11.81
CA ALA A 64 13.10 1.65 12.55
C ALA A 64 13.08 0.91 13.90
N ARG A 65 11.94 0.96 14.61
CA ARG A 65 11.75 0.20 15.87
C ARG A 65 11.64 -1.30 15.64
N ALA A 66 11.20 -1.72 14.46
CA ALA A 66 11.17 -3.13 14.06
C ALA A 66 12.52 -3.65 13.54
N GLY A 67 13.57 -2.80 13.49
CA GLY A 67 14.91 -3.19 13.07
C GLY A 67 15.22 -2.95 11.58
N PHE A 68 14.35 -2.25 10.87
CA PHE A 68 14.57 -1.89 9.46
C PHE A 68 15.06 -0.44 9.38
N SER A 69 16.35 -0.26 9.08
CA SER A 69 16.99 1.06 9.08
C SER A 69 17.10 1.69 7.69
N ILE A 70 16.88 0.92 6.63
CA ILE A 70 17.00 1.36 5.25
C ILE A 70 15.65 1.30 4.54
N GLU A 71 15.18 2.45 4.09
CA GLU A 71 14.04 2.60 3.18
C GLU A 71 14.52 3.13 1.84
N VAL A 72 14.06 2.54 0.74
CA VAL A 72 14.47 2.92 -0.62
C VAL A 72 13.28 2.99 -1.56
N GLN A 73 13.22 4.07 -2.33
CA GLN A 73 12.40 4.14 -3.54
C GLN A 73 13.24 3.62 -4.70
N LEU A 74 12.93 2.42 -5.18
CA LEU A 74 13.67 1.75 -6.24
C LEU A 74 12.91 1.84 -7.56
N ALA A 75 13.42 2.67 -8.46
CA ALA A 75 12.85 2.83 -9.80
C ALA A 75 13.48 1.79 -10.76
N VAL A 76 12.63 0.99 -11.40
CA VAL A 76 13.05 -0.12 -12.29
C VAL A 76 12.65 0.20 -13.73
N ALA A 77 13.57 -0.06 -14.67
CA ALA A 77 13.31 -0.03 -16.09
C ALA A 77 13.41 -1.44 -16.68
N MET A 78 12.44 -1.79 -17.52
CA MET A 78 12.38 -3.08 -18.21
C MET A 78 13.23 -3.09 -19.46
N ILE A 79 13.66 -4.28 -19.90
CA ILE A 79 14.34 -4.46 -21.20
C ILE A 79 13.33 -4.23 -22.33
N GLU A 80 12.15 -4.86 -22.24
CA GLU A 80 11.07 -4.77 -23.22
C GLU A 80 9.71 -4.71 -22.52
N HIS A 81 8.78 -3.95 -23.10
CA HIS A 81 7.43 -3.73 -22.57
C HIS A 81 6.43 -4.81 -23.01
N THR A 82 6.85 -6.08 -23.05
CA THR A 82 5.94 -7.19 -23.38
C THR A 82 5.06 -7.56 -22.18
N ASP A 83 3.87 -8.12 -22.46
CA ASP A 83 2.97 -8.60 -21.41
C ASP A 83 3.60 -9.75 -20.61
N GLU A 84 4.44 -10.56 -21.25
CA GLU A 84 5.16 -11.65 -20.60
C GLU A 84 6.15 -11.13 -19.57
N ASN A 85 7.01 -10.18 -19.96
CA ASN A 85 8.00 -9.55 -19.07
C ASN A 85 7.31 -8.87 -17.88
N ARG A 86 6.21 -8.13 -18.12
CA ARG A 86 5.44 -7.49 -17.05
C ARG A 86 4.89 -8.50 -16.06
N ARG A 87 4.19 -9.53 -16.53
CA ARG A 87 3.60 -10.58 -15.68
C ARG A 87 4.68 -11.32 -14.89
N SER A 88 5.80 -11.64 -15.53
CA SER A 88 6.92 -12.32 -14.89
C SER A 88 7.50 -11.47 -13.76
N PHE A 89 7.77 -10.19 -14.02
CA PHE A 89 8.31 -9.27 -13.04
C PHE A 89 7.33 -9.02 -11.88
N GLU A 90 6.06 -8.75 -12.17
CA GLU A 90 5.03 -8.52 -11.15
C GLU A 90 4.83 -9.76 -10.26
N ALA A 91 4.81 -10.96 -10.85
CA ALA A 91 4.72 -12.21 -10.10
C ALA A 91 5.98 -12.46 -9.24
N HIS A 92 7.15 -12.02 -9.71
CA HIS A 92 8.39 -12.08 -8.94
C HIS A 92 8.34 -11.12 -7.76
N VAL A 93 8.05 -9.85 -7.99
CA VAL A 93 8.02 -8.79 -6.96
C VAL A 93 7.02 -9.11 -5.85
N ASN A 94 5.85 -9.66 -6.20
CA ASN A 94 4.82 -10.04 -5.21
C ASN A 94 5.28 -11.11 -4.19
N ARG A 95 6.42 -11.77 -4.41
CA ARG A 95 7.01 -12.77 -3.49
C ARG A 95 8.19 -12.22 -2.69
N LEU A 96 8.58 -10.98 -2.94
CA LEU A 96 9.74 -10.36 -2.29
C LEU A 96 9.30 -9.63 -1.02
N GLU A 97 9.54 -10.24 0.14
CA GLU A 97 9.17 -9.68 1.45
C GLU A 97 9.70 -8.26 1.70
N PRO A 98 10.95 -7.89 1.25
CA PRO A 98 11.43 -6.52 1.42
C PRO A 98 10.64 -5.46 0.63
N VAL A 99 9.84 -5.86 -0.37
CA VAL A 99 9.04 -4.94 -1.17
C VAL A 99 7.67 -4.77 -0.51
N THR A 100 7.42 -3.61 0.06
CA THR A 100 6.16 -3.27 0.72
C THR A 100 5.13 -2.67 -0.23
N GLU A 101 5.59 -2.01 -1.31
CA GLU A 101 4.73 -1.44 -2.35
C GLU A 101 5.41 -1.56 -3.72
N CYS A 102 4.61 -1.76 -4.76
CA CYS A 102 5.07 -1.75 -6.15
C CYS A 102 4.01 -1.09 -7.03
N PHE A 103 4.43 -0.04 -7.73
CA PHE A 103 3.59 0.72 -8.65
C PHE A 103 4.13 0.58 -10.06
N SER A 104 3.25 0.23 -11.02
CA SER A 104 3.53 0.48 -12.43
C SER A 104 3.27 1.95 -12.73
N VAL A 105 4.24 2.62 -13.31
CA VAL A 105 4.21 4.07 -13.51
C VAL A 105 4.38 4.44 -14.98
N SER A 106 3.95 5.63 -15.34
CA SER A 106 4.23 6.23 -16.65
C SER A 106 5.53 7.06 -16.58
N GLY A 107 6.24 7.18 -17.70
CA GLY A 107 7.46 7.97 -17.80
C GLY A 107 8.69 7.13 -18.16
N GLU A 108 9.87 7.56 -17.74
CA GLU A 108 11.15 6.90 -18.07
C GLU A 108 11.38 5.57 -17.35
N ARG A 109 10.62 5.30 -16.32
CA ARG A 109 10.67 4.07 -15.51
C ARG A 109 9.36 3.32 -15.62
N ASP A 110 9.41 2.02 -15.48
CA ASP A 110 8.25 1.15 -15.62
C ASP A 110 7.60 0.85 -14.28
N TYR A 111 8.43 0.72 -13.24
CA TYR A 111 7.99 0.43 -11.88
C TYR A 111 8.73 1.28 -10.85
N VAL A 112 8.03 1.59 -9.77
CA VAL A 112 8.61 2.14 -8.53
C VAL A 112 8.24 1.21 -7.40
N LEU A 113 9.25 0.70 -6.71
CA LEU A 113 9.12 -0.17 -5.54
C LEU A 113 9.49 0.60 -4.27
N HIS A 114 8.73 0.39 -3.20
CA HIS A 114 9.15 0.77 -1.86
C HIS A 114 9.78 -0.45 -1.19
N VAL A 115 11.06 -0.35 -0.87
CA VAL A 115 11.87 -1.43 -0.31
C VAL A 115 12.30 -1.06 1.11
N VAL A 116 12.14 -2.00 2.04
CA VAL A 116 12.50 -1.82 3.45
C VAL A 116 13.38 -2.99 3.88
N VAL A 117 14.60 -2.71 4.33
CA VAL A 117 15.60 -3.71 4.72
C VAL A 117 16.33 -3.30 6.00
N PRO A 118 16.97 -4.26 6.72
CA PRO A 118 17.66 -3.96 7.98
C PRO A 118 18.84 -3.00 7.81
N ASP A 119 19.66 -3.20 6.76
CA ASP A 119 20.93 -2.50 6.56
C ASP A 119 21.33 -2.43 5.08
N MET A 120 22.47 -1.82 4.79
CA MET A 120 23.01 -1.65 3.43
C MET A 120 23.49 -2.96 2.80
N ASP A 121 23.98 -3.89 3.59
CA ASP A 121 24.46 -5.19 3.08
C ASP A 121 23.24 -6.00 2.58
N ALA A 122 22.17 -6.05 3.36
CA ALA A 122 20.90 -6.66 2.97
C ALA A 122 20.29 -5.98 1.73
N TYR A 123 20.40 -4.64 1.63
CA TYR A 123 19.94 -3.92 0.44
C TYR A 123 20.78 -4.29 -0.80
N THR A 124 22.07 -4.32 -0.67
CA THR A 124 22.99 -4.63 -1.78
C THR A 124 22.76 -6.05 -2.30
N GLU A 125 22.62 -7.02 -1.40
CA GLU A 125 22.28 -8.39 -1.75
C GLU A 125 20.92 -8.46 -2.46
N PHE A 126 19.88 -7.84 -1.88
CA PHE A 126 18.55 -7.79 -2.46
C PHE A 126 18.56 -7.20 -3.88
N LEU A 127 19.19 -6.03 -4.05
CA LEU A 127 19.26 -5.36 -5.36
C LEU A 127 19.91 -6.25 -6.41
N ASN A 128 21.07 -6.83 -6.11
CA ASN A 128 21.82 -7.61 -7.07
C ASN A 128 21.19 -8.97 -7.37
N THR A 129 20.69 -9.67 -6.35
CA THR A 129 20.25 -11.05 -6.49
C THR A 129 18.76 -11.18 -6.81
N ARG A 130 17.93 -10.18 -6.44
CA ARG A 130 16.49 -10.26 -6.62
C ARG A 130 15.96 -9.32 -7.70
N ILE A 131 16.56 -8.15 -7.89
CA ILE A 131 16.08 -7.17 -8.86
C ILE A 131 16.89 -7.22 -10.15
N LEU A 132 18.21 -6.95 -10.07
CA LEU A 132 19.07 -6.88 -11.27
C LEU A 132 19.32 -8.26 -11.92
N ALA A 133 19.19 -9.33 -11.17
CA ALA A 133 19.26 -10.69 -11.72
C ALA A 133 17.99 -11.11 -12.47
N HIS A 134 16.89 -10.36 -12.39
CA HIS A 134 15.66 -10.71 -13.10
C HIS A 134 15.81 -10.41 -14.61
N PRO A 135 15.56 -11.40 -15.51
CA PRO A 135 15.87 -11.28 -16.94
C PRO A 135 15.13 -10.15 -17.66
N ALA A 136 13.98 -9.71 -17.15
CA ALA A 136 13.22 -8.62 -17.75
C ALA A 136 13.68 -7.23 -17.28
N VAL A 137 14.61 -7.13 -16.30
CA VAL A 137 15.09 -5.85 -15.76
C VAL A 137 16.31 -5.36 -16.56
N ARG A 138 16.22 -4.15 -17.09
CA ARG A 138 17.32 -3.45 -17.78
C ARG A 138 18.23 -2.72 -16.80
N SER A 139 17.60 -1.98 -15.89
CA SER A 139 18.31 -1.17 -14.90
C SER A 139 17.43 -0.83 -13.72
N ALA A 140 18.06 -0.50 -12.61
CA ALA A 140 17.39 0.02 -11.43
C ALA A 140 18.13 1.25 -10.90
N SER A 141 17.37 2.19 -10.31
CA SER A 141 17.90 3.42 -9.71
C SER A 141 17.36 3.54 -8.29
N SER A 142 18.24 3.59 -7.32
CA SER A 142 17.93 3.64 -5.89
C SER A 142 17.90 5.07 -5.38
N THR A 143 16.82 5.46 -4.71
CA THR A 143 16.73 6.71 -3.97
C THR A 143 16.46 6.40 -2.51
N PHE A 144 17.45 6.64 -1.65
CA PHE A 144 17.34 6.37 -0.22
C PHE A 144 16.48 7.42 0.47
N VAL A 145 15.53 6.97 1.29
CA VAL A 145 14.67 7.86 2.07
C VAL A 145 15.46 8.36 3.27
N LEU A 146 15.75 9.66 3.29
CA LEU A 146 16.47 10.29 4.40
C LEU A 146 15.55 10.57 5.59
N LYS A 147 14.29 10.89 5.32
CA LYS A 147 13.28 11.19 6.34
C LYS A 147 11.87 10.99 5.77
N ARG A 148 11.04 10.27 6.48
CA ARG A 148 9.61 10.21 6.22
C ARG A 148 8.94 11.47 6.79
N VAL A 149 8.54 12.39 5.91
CA VAL A 149 7.93 13.68 6.31
C VAL A 149 6.45 13.51 6.64
N LYS A 150 5.76 12.64 5.89
CA LYS A 150 4.35 12.31 6.10
C LYS A 150 4.11 10.86 5.73
N TYR A 151 3.34 10.18 6.55
CA TYR A 151 2.81 8.86 6.26
C TYR A 151 1.37 8.79 6.73
N THR A 152 0.48 8.34 5.88
CA THR A 152 -0.91 8.01 6.20
C THR A 152 -1.45 7.03 5.20
N THR A 153 -2.27 6.10 5.65
CA THR A 153 -3.08 5.21 4.80
C THR A 153 -4.49 5.75 4.59
N SER A 154 -4.84 6.86 5.26
CA SER A 154 -6.19 7.43 5.24
C SER A 154 -6.47 8.16 3.93
N LEU A 155 -7.51 7.73 3.23
CA LEU A 155 -8.03 8.41 2.05
C LEU A 155 -8.82 9.66 2.47
N PRO A 156 -8.73 10.77 1.71
CA PRO A 156 -9.39 12.03 2.04
C PRO A 156 -10.88 12.01 1.66
N LEU A 157 -11.69 11.20 2.35
CA LEU A 157 -13.11 10.98 2.03
C LEU A 157 -13.99 12.25 2.12
N GLY A 158 -13.54 13.27 2.83
CA GLY A 158 -14.22 14.57 2.93
C GLY A 158 -14.15 15.43 1.66
N THR A 159 -13.33 15.05 0.68
CA THR A 159 -13.19 15.76 -0.61
C THR A 159 -14.06 15.16 -1.73
N LEU A 160 -14.79 14.08 -1.42
CA LEU A 160 -15.71 13.45 -2.35
C LEU A 160 -17.10 14.06 -2.17
N ASP A 161 -17.48 14.98 -3.03
CA ASP A 161 -18.85 15.55 -3.14
C ASP A 161 -19.74 14.66 -4.00
#